data_766741658286bb7d174ee9ec58a48d90
#
_entry.id   766741658286bb7d174ee9ec58a48d90
#
_cell.length_a   1.000
_cell.length_b   1.000
_cell.length_c   1.000
_cell.angle_alpha   90.00
_cell.angle_beta   90.00
_cell.angle_gamma   90.00
#
_symmetry.space_group_name_H-M   'P 1'
#
loop_
_entity.id
_entity.type
_entity.pdbx_description
1 polymer ?
#
loop_
_entity_poly.entity_id
_entity_poly.type
_entity_poly.pdbx_seq_one_letter_code
_entity_poly.pdbx_strand_id
1 'polypeptide(L)'
;MTLDAFTAFCKSLAHSTYVCQWGGSHVWKIGGKVYVIAGDSGGVMDRVSFKVTPIAFDFLKSQPGCQGAPHLASRGMKWIQRTTDEAMSDAELLTYIRDSYRLVAAGLTKKLQKELGLAATELPPKAARR
;
A
#
# COMPACT_ATOMS: atom_id res chain seq x y z
N MET A 1 12.95 7.46 3.48
CA MET A 1 12.61 6.36 4.42
C MET A 1 13.57 5.22 4.19
N THR A 2 14.03 4.59 5.27
CA THR A 2 14.90 3.42 5.17
C THR A 2 14.07 2.15 4.92
N LEU A 3 14.70 1.16 4.31
CA LEU A 3 14.09 -0.16 4.14
C LEU A 3 13.72 -0.77 5.50
N ASP A 4 14.56 -0.60 6.53
CA ASP A 4 14.29 -1.14 7.86
C ASP A 4 13.03 -0.53 8.48
N ALA A 5 12.86 0.79 8.37
CA ALA A 5 11.67 1.47 8.89
C ALA A 5 10.40 1.04 8.14
N PHE A 6 10.49 0.93 6.83
CA PHE A 6 9.39 0.46 5.99
C PHE A 6 8.99 -0.98 6.36
N THR A 7 9.99 -1.86 6.47
CA THR A 7 9.77 -3.27 6.82
C THR A 7 9.12 -3.41 8.19
N ALA A 8 9.64 -2.67 9.20
CA ALA A 8 9.08 -2.70 10.54
C ALA A 8 7.61 -2.27 10.56
N PHE A 9 7.27 -1.25 9.79
CA PHE A 9 5.89 -0.78 9.71
C PHE A 9 4.97 -1.83 9.11
N CYS A 10 5.33 -2.39 7.94
CA CYS A 10 4.51 -3.41 7.27
C CYS A 10 4.37 -4.66 8.13
N LYS A 11 5.45 -5.06 8.81
CA LYS A 11 5.44 -6.22 9.71
C LYS A 11 4.50 -6.01 10.89
N SER A 12 4.28 -4.77 11.31
CA SER A 12 3.38 -4.44 12.43
C SER A 12 1.90 -4.57 12.07
N LEU A 13 1.56 -4.61 10.79
CA LEU A 13 0.18 -4.76 10.34
C LEU A 13 -0.26 -6.22 10.48
N ALA A 14 -1.42 -6.45 11.08
CA ALA A 14 -1.89 -7.79 11.42
C ALA A 14 -1.96 -8.72 10.20
N HIS A 15 -1.40 -9.93 10.33
CA HIS A 15 -1.41 -10.97 9.29
C HIS A 15 -0.71 -10.58 7.99
N SER A 16 0.12 -9.53 8.02
CA SER A 16 0.89 -9.11 6.86
C SER A 16 2.00 -10.12 6.56
N THR A 17 2.15 -10.48 5.29
CA THR A 17 3.18 -11.41 4.83
C THR A 17 4.06 -10.76 3.78
N TYR A 18 5.31 -11.16 3.74
CA TYR A 18 6.33 -10.57 2.86
C TYR A 18 6.82 -11.57 1.83
N VAL A 19 7.06 -11.08 0.61
CA VAL A 19 7.78 -11.82 -0.41
C VAL A 19 8.60 -10.84 -1.26
N CYS A 20 9.79 -11.26 -1.66
CA CYS A 20 10.60 -10.51 -2.61
C CYS A 20 10.37 -11.12 -4.00
N GLN A 21 9.86 -10.33 -4.95
CA GLN A 21 9.55 -10.82 -6.28
C GLN A 21 9.66 -9.69 -7.31
N TRP A 22 9.43 -10.00 -8.57
CA TRP A 22 9.45 -9.01 -9.67
C TRP A 22 10.77 -8.21 -9.70
N GLY A 23 11.91 -8.91 -9.74
CA GLY A 23 13.21 -8.27 -9.89
C GLY A 23 13.72 -7.56 -8.64
N GLY A 24 13.36 -8.05 -7.46
CA GLY A 24 13.85 -7.52 -6.20
C GLY A 24 12.90 -6.54 -5.52
N SER A 25 11.64 -6.47 -5.96
CA SER A 25 10.64 -5.66 -5.27
C SER A 25 10.23 -6.29 -3.94
N HIS A 26 10.03 -5.43 -2.94
CA HIS A 26 9.53 -5.82 -1.63
C HIS A 26 8.01 -5.77 -1.69
N VAL A 27 7.37 -6.91 -1.53
CA VAL A 27 5.90 -7.05 -1.68
C VAL A 27 5.31 -7.52 -0.38
N TRP A 28 4.33 -6.77 0.13
CA TRP A 28 3.60 -7.14 1.34
C TRP A 28 2.14 -7.41 1.00
N LYS A 29 1.60 -8.45 1.62
CA LYS A 29 0.25 -8.96 1.32
C LYS A 29 -0.58 -9.13 2.59
N ILE A 30 -1.89 -9.06 2.41
CA ILE A 30 -2.88 -9.44 3.42
C ILE A 30 -3.86 -10.40 2.76
N GLY A 31 -4.01 -11.60 3.35
CA GLY A 31 -4.89 -12.63 2.80
C GLY A 31 -4.52 -13.03 1.37
N GLY A 32 -3.22 -13.00 1.03
CA GLY A 32 -2.74 -13.33 -0.30
C GLY A 32 -2.86 -12.22 -1.33
N LYS A 33 -3.38 -11.05 -0.95
CA LYS A 33 -3.53 -9.90 -1.84
C LYS A 33 -2.50 -8.83 -1.53
N VAL A 34 -1.84 -8.29 -2.55
CA VAL A 34 -0.82 -7.26 -2.43
C VAL A 34 -1.43 -5.94 -1.98
N TYR A 35 -0.84 -5.29 -0.97
CA TYR A 35 -1.24 -3.94 -0.56
C TYR A 35 -0.13 -2.90 -0.70
N VAL A 36 1.12 -3.31 -0.86
CA VAL A 36 2.24 -2.40 -1.12
C VAL A 36 3.33 -3.12 -1.89
N ILE A 37 3.93 -2.40 -2.84
CA ILE A 37 5.06 -2.87 -3.65
C ILE A 37 6.12 -1.77 -3.56
N ALA A 38 7.33 -2.13 -3.15
CA ALA A 38 8.37 -1.13 -2.94
C ALA A 38 9.72 -1.59 -3.45
N GLY A 39 10.57 -0.62 -3.78
CA GLY A 39 11.96 -0.86 -4.14
C GLY A 39 12.89 -0.03 -3.29
N ASP A 40 14.14 -0.46 -3.20
CA ASP A 40 15.17 0.28 -2.48
C ASP A 40 16.46 0.33 -3.29
N SER A 41 17.27 1.31 -2.96
CA SER A 41 18.64 1.46 -3.47
C SER A 41 19.56 1.54 -2.26
N GLY A 42 20.29 0.46 -1.99
CA GLY A 42 21.21 0.40 -0.87
C GLY A 42 20.55 0.60 0.49
N GLY A 43 19.31 0.13 0.66
CA GLY A 43 18.59 0.20 1.93
C GLY A 43 17.79 1.48 2.14
N VAL A 44 17.69 2.33 1.12
CA VAL A 44 16.84 3.54 1.14
C VAL A 44 15.74 3.36 0.11
N MET A 45 14.49 3.57 0.53
CA MET A 45 13.34 3.39 -0.35
C MET A 45 13.39 4.39 -1.50
N ASP A 46 13.31 3.89 -2.74
CA ASP A 46 13.34 4.73 -3.94
C ASP A 46 11.99 4.79 -4.66
N ARG A 47 11.09 3.88 -4.37
CA ARG A 47 9.72 3.88 -4.89
C ARG A 47 8.83 3.05 -3.99
N VAL A 48 7.61 3.52 -3.76
CA VAL A 48 6.61 2.80 -2.96
C VAL A 48 5.25 2.97 -3.63
N SER A 49 4.64 1.85 -4.02
CA SER A 49 3.34 1.83 -4.69
C SER A 49 2.28 1.24 -3.76
N PHE A 50 1.12 1.87 -3.69
CA PHE A 50 0.03 1.49 -2.79
C PHE A 50 -1.32 1.83 -3.40
N LYS A 51 -2.35 1.11 -2.94
CA LYS A 51 -3.72 1.30 -3.41
C LYS A 51 -4.36 2.49 -2.70
N VAL A 52 -5.15 3.27 -3.43
CA VAL A 52 -5.87 4.42 -2.89
C VAL A 52 -7.32 4.42 -3.38
N THR A 53 -8.13 5.29 -2.79
CA THR A 53 -9.49 5.54 -3.28
C THR A 53 -9.42 6.31 -4.60
N PRO A 54 -10.49 6.27 -5.42
CA PRO A 54 -10.52 7.04 -6.66
C PRO A 54 -10.29 8.54 -6.45
N ILE A 55 -10.85 9.13 -5.40
CA ILE A 55 -10.65 10.55 -5.08
C ILE A 55 -9.18 10.84 -4.77
N ALA A 56 -8.56 10.01 -3.93
CA ALA A 56 -7.15 10.17 -3.59
C ALA A 56 -6.26 9.98 -4.83
N PHE A 57 -6.61 9.05 -5.71
CA PHE A 57 -5.87 8.82 -6.95
C PHE A 57 -5.85 10.08 -7.81
N ASP A 58 -7.02 10.68 -8.05
CA ASP A 58 -7.13 11.88 -8.88
C ASP A 58 -6.33 13.04 -8.30
N PHE A 59 -6.25 13.16 -6.98
CA PHE A 59 -5.44 14.18 -6.32
C PHE A 59 -3.95 13.87 -6.40
N LEU A 60 -3.55 12.65 -6.05
CA LEU A 60 -2.13 12.29 -5.87
C LEU A 60 -1.37 12.11 -7.17
N LYS A 61 -2.03 11.65 -8.24
CA LYS A 61 -1.34 11.32 -9.50
C LYS A 61 -0.58 12.49 -10.12
N SER A 62 -0.93 13.73 -9.77
CA SER A 62 -0.29 14.94 -10.29
C SER A 62 0.54 15.69 -9.24
N GLN A 63 0.68 15.14 -8.04
CA GLN A 63 1.50 15.77 -7.01
C GLN A 63 2.99 15.52 -7.23
N PRO A 64 3.87 16.48 -6.88
CA PRO A 64 5.31 16.27 -7.02
C PRO A 64 5.79 15.02 -6.31
N GLY A 65 6.58 14.18 -7.00
CA GLY A 65 7.10 12.94 -6.45
C GLY A 65 6.08 11.80 -6.38
N CYS A 66 4.89 12.00 -6.92
CA CYS A 66 3.85 10.98 -7.01
C CYS A 66 3.37 10.84 -8.45
N GLN A 67 2.93 9.64 -8.80
CA GLN A 67 2.38 9.34 -10.12
C GLN A 67 1.47 8.13 -10.03
N GLY A 68 0.65 7.90 -11.03
CA GLY A 68 -0.04 6.62 -11.15
C GLY A 68 0.99 5.50 -11.22
N ALA A 69 0.79 4.42 -10.48
CA ALA A 69 1.77 3.34 -10.43
C ALA A 69 1.94 2.73 -11.83
N PRO A 70 3.18 2.63 -12.35
CA PRO A 70 3.42 2.06 -13.66
C PRO A 70 2.79 0.66 -13.80
N HIS A 71 2.25 0.38 -14.97
CA HIS A 71 1.56 -0.87 -15.31
C HIS A 71 0.23 -1.11 -14.59
N LEU A 72 0.04 -0.59 -13.38
CA LEU A 72 -1.21 -0.77 -12.62
C LEU A 72 -2.23 0.30 -13.00
N ALA A 73 -1.82 1.56 -12.98
CA ALA A 73 -2.71 2.68 -13.32
C ALA A 73 -3.18 2.59 -14.78
N SER A 74 -2.33 2.12 -15.69
CA SER A 74 -2.69 1.93 -17.10
C SER A 74 -3.77 0.87 -17.30
N ARG A 75 -3.99 0.00 -16.31
CA ARG A 75 -5.05 -1.00 -16.31
C ARG A 75 -6.31 -0.52 -15.59
N GLY A 76 -6.35 0.76 -15.23
CA GLY A 76 -7.48 1.34 -14.49
C GLY A 76 -7.45 1.09 -13.00
N MET A 77 -6.39 0.52 -12.47
CA MET A 77 -6.24 0.28 -11.02
C MET A 77 -5.83 1.57 -10.33
N LYS A 78 -6.48 1.88 -9.22
CA LYS A 78 -6.21 3.11 -8.47
C LYS A 78 -5.05 2.90 -7.50
N TRP A 79 -3.85 2.85 -8.07
CA TRP A 79 -2.58 2.70 -7.35
C TRP A 79 -1.69 3.90 -7.65
N ILE A 80 -1.04 4.42 -6.61
CA ILE A 80 -0.10 5.55 -6.69
C ILE A 80 1.30 5.03 -6.37
N GLN A 81 2.30 5.58 -7.06
CA GLN A 81 3.70 5.36 -6.74
C GLN A 81 4.31 6.68 -6.27
N ARG A 82 4.89 6.64 -5.07
CA ARG A 82 5.64 7.78 -4.52
C ARG A 82 7.13 7.51 -4.70
N THR A 83 7.84 8.46 -5.31
CA THR A 83 9.29 8.37 -5.56
C THR A 83 10.11 9.35 -4.74
N THR A 84 9.52 10.49 -4.35
CA THR A 84 10.16 11.49 -3.49
C THR A 84 9.19 11.96 -2.42
N ASP A 85 9.71 12.65 -1.41
CA ASP A 85 8.93 13.16 -0.29
C ASP A 85 8.45 14.62 -0.48
N GLU A 86 8.50 15.13 -1.71
CA GLU A 86 8.14 16.53 -1.98
C GLU A 86 6.71 16.88 -1.58
N ALA A 87 5.73 16.04 -1.94
CA ALA A 87 4.33 16.28 -1.61
C ALA A 87 3.79 15.36 -0.52
N MET A 88 4.49 14.25 -0.25
CA MET A 88 4.05 13.26 0.73
C MET A 88 5.23 12.90 1.63
N SER A 89 5.15 13.30 2.88
CA SER A 89 6.18 12.98 3.89
C SER A 89 6.21 11.48 4.16
N ASP A 90 7.26 11.01 4.85
CA ASP A 90 7.35 9.62 5.26
C ASP A 90 6.20 9.23 6.19
N ALA A 91 5.82 10.13 7.11
CA ALA A 91 4.68 9.88 8.01
C ALA A 91 3.36 9.74 7.23
N GLU A 92 3.15 10.59 6.25
CA GLU A 92 1.97 10.52 5.38
C GLU A 92 1.99 9.24 4.54
N LEU A 93 3.16 8.85 4.05
CA LEU A 93 3.32 7.61 3.30
C LEU A 93 2.89 6.41 4.13
N LEU A 94 3.32 6.34 5.39
CA LEU A 94 2.92 5.25 6.28
C LEU A 94 1.40 5.20 6.49
N THR A 95 0.77 6.36 6.60
CA THR A 95 -0.70 6.45 6.69
C THR A 95 -1.36 5.90 5.43
N TYR A 96 -0.86 6.26 4.25
CA TYR A 96 -1.38 5.73 2.99
C TYR A 96 -1.15 4.22 2.84
N ILE A 97 -0.02 3.71 3.30
CA ILE A 97 0.24 2.27 3.29
C ILE A 97 -0.77 1.54 4.19
N ARG A 98 -1.06 2.08 5.38
CA ARG A 98 -2.08 1.52 6.28
C ARG A 98 -3.46 1.55 5.63
N ASP A 99 -3.80 2.65 4.97
CA ASP A 99 -5.09 2.77 4.27
C ASP A 99 -5.17 1.77 3.12
N SER A 100 -4.06 1.56 2.39
CA SER A 100 -3.98 0.55 1.35
C SER A 100 -4.24 -0.86 1.91
N TYR A 101 -3.59 -1.18 3.03
CA TYR A 101 -3.81 -2.44 3.75
C TYR A 101 -5.31 -2.61 4.08
N ARG A 102 -5.96 -1.57 4.60
CA ARG A 102 -7.37 -1.61 4.95
C ARG A 102 -8.28 -1.78 3.73
N LEU A 103 -7.97 -1.07 2.64
CA LEU A 103 -8.72 -1.19 1.39
C LEU A 103 -8.64 -2.60 0.82
N VAL A 104 -7.44 -3.18 0.82
CA VAL A 104 -7.24 -4.54 0.30
C VAL A 104 -7.92 -5.55 1.22
N ALA A 105 -7.76 -5.41 2.55
CA ALA A 105 -8.41 -6.30 3.52
C ALA A 105 -9.94 -6.27 3.40
N ALA A 106 -10.51 -5.09 3.14
CA ALA A 106 -11.96 -4.96 2.94
C ALA A 106 -12.46 -5.66 1.68
N GLY A 107 -11.58 -5.85 0.69
CA GLY A 107 -11.90 -6.58 -0.54
C GLY A 107 -11.77 -8.10 -0.44
N LEU A 108 -11.28 -8.62 0.68
CA LEU A 108 -11.21 -10.06 0.90
C LEU A 108 -12.61 -10.63 1.14
N THR A 109 -12.78 -11.94 0.90
CA THR A 109 -14.06 -12.58 1.22
C THR A 109 -14.35 -12.46 2.72
N LYS A 110 -15.63 -12.43 3.08
CA LYS A 110 -16.02 -12.39 4.50
C LYS A 110 -15.50 -13.60 5.27
N LYS A 111 -15.47 -14.75 4.63
CA LYS A 111 -14.91 -15.97 5.21
C LYS A 111 -13.45 -15.77 5.57
N LEU A 112 -12.65 -15.25 4.66
CA LEU A 112 -11.22 -15.03 4.88
C LEU A 112 -10.98 -13.94 5.93
N GLN A 113 -11.76 -12.86 5.92
CA GLN A 113 -11.69 -11.83 6.94
C GLN A 113 -11.92 -12.42 8.34
N LYS A 114 -12.90 -13.31 8.46
CA LYS A 114 -13.22 -13.98 9.71
C LYS A 114 -12.11 -14.96 10.13
N GLU A 115 -11.60 -15.74 9.19
CA GLU A 115 -10.50 -16.67 9.44
C GLU A 115 -9.24 -15.97 9.94
N LEU A 116 -8.95 -14.76 9.40
CA LEU A 116 -7.82 -13.95 9.82
C LEU A 116 -8.09 -13.16 11.11
N GLY A 117 -9.33 -13.17 11.61
CA GLY A 117 -9.68 -12.44 12.81
C GLY A 117 -9.57 -10.93 12.63
N LEU A 118 -9.83 -10.41 11.44
CA LEU A 118 -9.77 -8.96 11.18
C LEU A 118 -10.90 -8.25 11.90
N ALA A 119 -10.54 -7.34 12.81
CA ALA A 119 -11.52 -6.54 13.55
C ALA A 119 -12.07 -5.44 12.66
N ALA A 120 -13.29 -4.97 12.97
CA ALA A 120 -13.91 -3.86 12.24
C ALA A 120 -13.04 -2.60 12.23
N THR A 121 -12.22 -2.39 13.27
CA THR A 121 -11.30 -1.25 13.34
C THR A 121 -10.13 -1.34 12.36
N GLU A 122 -9.84 -2.54 11.83
CA GLU A 122 -8.78 -2.76 10.85
C GLU A 122 -9.29 -2.59 9.42
N LEU A 123 -10.60 -2.38 9.25
CA LEU A 123 -11.23 -2.19 7.95
C LEU A 123 -11.72 -0.73 7.85
N PRO A 124 -11.67 -0.14 6.63
CA PRO A 124 -12.21 1.22 6.46
C PRO A 124 -13.73 1.23 6.64
N PRO A 125 -14.33 2.40 6.87
CA PRO A 125 -15.79 2.53 6.91
C PRO A 125 -16.40 1.94 5.62
N LYS A 126 -17.63 1.43 5.72
CA LYS A 126 -18.31 0.80 4.59
C LYS A 126 -18.33 1.67 3.34
N ALA A 127 -18.52 2.97 3.49
CA ALA A 127 -18.54 3.92 2.38
C ALA A 127 -17.17 4.05 1.69
N ALA A 128 -16.08 3.81 2.39
CA ALA A 128 -14.71 3.91 1.87
C ALA A 128 -14.17 2.60 1.30
N ARG A 129 -14.91 1.50 1.41
CA ARG A 129 -14.46 0.17 0.95
C ARG A 129 -14.61 -0.06 -0.54
N ARG A 130 -15.09 0.91 -1.27
CA ARG A 130 -15.38 0.79 -2.70
C ARG A 130 -14.26 1.31 -3.56
#